data_f028ab7c6a0bcb8972ce9e6eb6ca1b3d
#
_entry.id   f028ab7c6a0bcb8972ce9e6eb6ca1b3d
#
_cell.length_a   1.000
_cell.length_b   1.000
_cell.length_c   1.000
_cell.angle_alpha   90.00
_cell.angle_beta   90.00
_cell.angle_gamma   90.00
#
_symmetry.space_group_name_H-M   'P 1'
#
loop_
_entity.id
_entity.type
_entity.pdbx_description
1 polymer ?
#
loop_
_entity_poly.entity_id
_entity_poly.type
_entity_poly.pdbx_seq_one_letter_code
_entity_poly.pdbx_strand_id
1 'polypeptide(L)'
;MHSEGEECTESKRLEDFERQIGLLLHSDRFIARSDYRPIHERYAELHVSLSNLEKMGMLDMYCEKNRIDPKKMERFLCLYEDLGSKEGSKVVEAHNDEFVKRHLAKDKLYLDTILRKVDPNVKLDEEQRRVVLSDEDYTLVVAGAGAGKTTTMAAKVKYLVEKRGVKPEQIL
;
A
#
# COMPACT_ATOMS: atom_id res chain seq x y z
N MET A 1 7.02 -26.20 34.41
CA MET A 1 5.72 -25.72 33.92
C MET A 1 5.84 -24.22 33.57
N HIS A 2 6.63 -23.88 32.59
CA HIS A 2 6.78 -22.46 32.14
C HIS A 2 7.16 -22.41 30.66
N SER A 3 6.39 -22.99 29.75
CA SER A 3 6.68 -22.83 28.32
C SER A 3 5.47 -22.76 27.40
N GLU A 4 4.26 -22.99 27.88
CA GLU A 4 3.07 -22.99 27.01
C GLU A 4 2.52 -21.58 26.75
N GLY A 5 2.87 -20.56 27.56
CA GLY A 5 2.36 -19.19 27.41
C GLY A 5 3.13 -18.34 26.39
N GLU A 6 4.43 -18.58 26.22
CA GLU A 6 5.28 -17.81 25.29
C GLU A 6 5.25 -18.35 23.86
N GLU A 7 5.15 -19.69 23.68
CA GLU A 7 5.00 -20.31 22.35
C GLU A 7 3.79 -19.78 21.56
N CYS A 8 2.74 -19.38 22.24
CA CYS A 8 1.53 -18.85 21.61
C CYS A 8 1.68 -17.39 21.13
N THR A 9 2.69 -16.66 21.61
CA THR A 9 2.78 -15.19 21.40
C THR A 9 3.41 -14.85 20.05
N GLU A 10 4.51 -15.49 19.65
CA GLU A 10 5.21 -15.14 18.41
C GLU A 10 4.49 -15.69 17.17
N SER A 11 4.02 -16.92 17.17
CA SER A 11 3.19 -17.45 16.08
C SER A 11 1.97 -16.57 15.83
N LYS A 12 1.31 -16.10 16.90
CA LYS A 12 0.20 -15.16 16.79
C LYS A 12 0.62 -13.81 16.24
N ARG A 13 1.80 -13.32 16.59
CA ARG A 13 2.32 -12.05 16.06
C ARG A 13 2.60 -12.14 14.56
N LEU A 14 3.17 -13.27 14.09
CA LEU A 14 3.38 -13.52 12.67
C LEU A 14 2.04 -13.56 11.91
N GLU A 15 1.07 -14.29 12.44
CA GLU A 15 -0.27 -14.40 11.88
C GLU A 15 -1.00 -13.05 11.85
N ASP A 16 -0.85 -12.25 12.91
CA ASP A 16 -1.47 -10.92 12.98
C ASP A 16 -0.86 -9.96 11.96
N PHE A 17 0.46 -10.00 11.76
CA PHE A 17 1.13 -9.24 10.71
C PHE A 17 0.61 -9.63 9.32
N GLU A 18 0.63 -10.92 8.97
CA GLU A 18 0.13 -11.41 7.69
C GLU A 18 -1.34 -11.02 7.48
N ARG A 19 -2.16 -11.13 8.51
CA ARG A 19 -3.58 -10.75 8.46
C ARG A 19 -3.75 -9.25 8.21
N GLN A 20 -3.01 -8.39 8.90
CA GLN A 20 -3.12 -6.93 8.73
C GLN A 20 -2.71 -6.51 7.32
N ILE A 21 -1.59 -7.01 6.81
CA ILE A 21 -1.16 -6.73 5.43
C ILE A 21 -2.13 -7.34 4.42
N GLY A 22 -2.59 -8.57 4.67
CA GLY A 22 -3.60 -9.21 3.82
C GLY A 22 -4.88 -8.40 3.70
N LEU A 23 -5.37 -7.82 4.79
CA LEU A 23 -6.55 -6.94 4.76
C LEU A 23 -6.34 -5.69 3.90
N LEU A 24 -5.14 -5.10 3.93
CA LEU A 24 -4.80 -3.98 3.05
C LEU A 24 -4.79 -4.43 1.58
N LEU A 25 -4.07 -5.51 1.27
CA LEU A 25 -3.91 -6.01 -0.10
C LEU A 25 -5.21 -6.56 -0.72
N HIS A 26 -6.22 -6.90 0.08
CA HIS A 26 -7.55 -7.30 -0.40
C HIS A 26 -8.55 -6.13 -0.44
N SER A 27 -8.16 -4.94 -0.04
CA SER A 27 -9.04 -3.76 -0.09
C SER A 27 -9.22 -3.24 -1.52
N ASP A 28 -10.42 -2.72 -1.84
CA ASP A 28 -10.67 -2.05 -3.14
C ASP A 28 -10.33 -0.55 -3.05
N ARG A 29 -9.09 -0.25 -2.65
CA ARG A 29 -8.56 1.12 -2.59
C ARG A 29 -7.08 1.15 -2.94
N PHE A 30 -6.59 2.30 -3.33
CA PHE A 30 -5.16 2.57 -3.44
C PHE A 30 -4.53 2.51 -2.03
N ILE A 31 -3.37 1.90 -1.91
CA ILE A 31 -2.64 1.77 -0.65
C ILE A 31 -1.49 2.78 -0.66
N ALA A 32 -1.57 3.78 0.21
CA ALA A 32 -0.50 4.74 0.44
C ALA A 32 0.53 4.20 1.45
N ARG A 33 1.70 4.80 1.48
CA ARG A 33 2.75 4.41 2.44
C ARG A 33 2.31 4.57 3.89
N SER A 34 1.53 5.60 4.20
CA SER A 34 0.96 5.83 5.54
C SER A 34 0.02 4.72 6.01
N ASP A 35 -0.55 3.91 5.10
CA ASP A 35 -1.44 2.81 5.45
C ASP A 35 -0.70 1.62 6.07
N TYR A 36 0.48 1.27 5.56
CA TYR A 36 1.23 0.09 6.02
C TYR A 36 2.44 0.42 6.90
N ARG A 37 2.93 1.65 6.88
CA ARG A 37 4.06 2.08 7.71
C ARG A 37 3.85 1.83 9.22
N PRO A 38 2.68 2.14 9.82
CA PRO A 38 2.46 1.84 11.24
C PRO A 38 2.48 0.34 11.56
N ILE A 39 2.04 -0.50 10.61
CA ILE A 39 2.12 -1.96 10.74
C ILE A 39 3.59 -2.37 10.70
N HIS A 40 4.35 -1.93 9.70
CA HIS A 40 5.77 -2.21 9.56
C HIS A 40 6.55 -1.79 10.82
N GLU A 41 6.36 -0.58 11.34
CA GLU A 41 7.03 -0.07 12.54
C GLU A 41 6.71 -0.91 13.79
N ARG A 42 5.47 -1.39 13.93
CA ARG A 42 5.04 -2.23 15.08
C ARG A 42 5.80 -3.54 15.18
N TYR A 43 6.22 -4.11 14.07
CA TYR A 43 6.89 -5.41 14.02
C TYR A 43 8.42 -5.31 13.88
N ALA A 44 9.00 -4.10 13.97
CA ALA A 44 10.42 -3.89 13.79
C ALA A 44 11.30 -4.70 14.76
N GLU A 45 10.95 -4.74 16.04
CA GLU A 45 11.70 -5.51 17.03
C GLU A 45 11.66 -7.01 16.75
N LEU A 46 10.50 -7.53 16.34
CA LEU A 46 10.35 -8.93 15.96
C LEU A 46 11.24 -9.26 14.76
N HIS A 47 11.20 -8.42 13.72
CA HIS A 47 12.05 -8.58 12.54
C HIS A 47 13.54 -8.60 12.90
N VAL A 48 14.01 -7.65 13.71
CA VAL A 48 15.42 -7.60 14.15
C VAL A 48 15.83 -8.88 14.87
N SER A 49 14.99 -9.38 15.78
CA SER A 49 15.27 -10.61 16.52
C SER A 49 15.38 -11.82 15.59
N LEU A 50 14.43 -11.97 14.66
CA LEU A 50 14.39 -13.10 13.73
C LEU A 50 15.51 -13.04 12.68
N SER A 51 15.81 -11.87 12.13
CA SER A 51 16.93 -11.68 11.19
C SER A 51 18.29 -11.96 11.84
N ASN A 52 18.44 -11.70 13.13
CA ASN A 52 19.66 -12.08 13.85
C ASN A 52 19.78 -13.60 13.99
N LEU A 53 18.69 -14.32 14.29
CA LEU A 53 18.66 -15.79 14.32
C LEU A 53 18.98 -16.38 12.95
N GLU A 54 18.44 -15.81 11.88
CA GLU A 54 18.72 -16.22 10.50
C GLU A 54 20.21 -16.08 10.17
N LYS A 55 20.84 -14.93 10.47
CA LYS A 55 22.27 -14.67 10.27
C LYS A 55 23.18 -15.61 11.07
N MET A 56 22.70 -16.10 12.20
CA MET A 56 23.40 -17.09 13.04
C MET A 56 23.16 -18.54 12.56
N GLY A 57 22.31 -18.78 11.56
CA GLY A 57 21.91 -20.12 11.13
C GLY A 57 21.09 -20.88 12.16
N MET A 58 20.41 -20.16 13.06
CA MET A 58 19.65 -20.73 14.18
C MET A 58 18.14 -20.71 13.94
N LEU A 59 17.68 -20.19 12.80
CA LEU A 59 16.26 -19.97 12.53
C LEU A 59 15.46 -21.27 12.51
N ASP A 60 15.98 -22.31 11.85
CA ASP A 60 15.32 -23.63 11.77
C ASP A 60 15.16 -24.27 13.16
N MET A 61 16.23 -24.28 13.97
CA MET A 61 16.20 -24.79 15.34
C MET A 61 15.21 -23.99 16.20
N TYR A 62 15.14 -22.69 15.99
CA TYR A 62 14.17 -21.82 16.67
C TYR A 62 12.73 -22.16 16.28
N CYS A 63 12.47 -22.37 14.98
CA CYS A 63 11.17 -22.78 14.47
C CYS A 63 10.72 -24.13 15.05
N GLU A 64 11.61 -25.13 15.07
CA GLU A 64 11.32 -26.44 15.67
C GLU A 64 10.99 -26.32 17.16
N LYS A 65 11.83 -25.62 17.94
CA LYS A 65 11.65 -25.42 19.37
C LYS A 65 10.32 -24.76 19.71
N ASN A 66 9.93 -23.75 18.92
CA ASN A 66 8.73 -22.94 19.18
C ASN A 66 7.51 -23.42 18.37
N ARG A 67 7.62 -24.54 17.63
CA ARG A 67 6.55 -25.10 16.80
C ARG A 67 5.98 -24.11 15.78
N ILE A 68 6.85 -23.28 15.20
CA ILE A 68 6.50 -22.31 14.18
C ILE A 68 6.77 -22.94 12.81
N ASP A 69 5.83 -22.80 11.87
CA ASP A 69 6.03 -23.22 10.48
C ASP A 69 7.14 -22.38 9.84
N PRO A 70 8.28 -22.98 9.38
CA PRO A 70 9.36 -22.25 8.74
C PRO A 70 8.91 -21.40 7.56
N LYS A 71 7.89 -21.83 6.80
CA LYS A 71 7.34 -21.08 5.69
C LYS A 71 6.63 -19.80 6.12
N LYS A 72 5.99 -19.79 7.29
CA LYS A 72 5.41 -18.55 7.86
C LYS A 72 6.49 -17.58 8.25
N MET A 73 7.59 -18.08 8.81
CA MET A 73 8.73 -17.28 9.20
C MET A 73 9.38 -16.62 7.97
N GLU A 74 9.69 -17.40 6.94
CA GLU A 74 10.26 -16.92 5.68
C GLU A 74 9.35 -15.85 5.03
N ARG A 75 8.04 -16.12 4.96
CA ARG A 75 7.08 -15.14 4.41
C ARG A 75 7.06 -13.83 5.19
N PHE A 76 7.11 -13.90 6.52
CA PHE A 76 7.18 -12.71 7.35
C PHE A 76 8.43 -11.89 7.03
N LEU A 77 9.62 -12.52 7.02
CA LEU A 77 10.89 -11.83 6.75
C LEU A 77 10.86 -11.17 5.36
N CYS A 78 10.51 -11.93 4.32
CA CYS A 78 10.43 -11.41 2.96
C CYS A 78 9.43 -10.25 2.82
N LEU A 79 8.23 -10.39 3.39
CA LEU A 79 7.19 -9.36 3.29
C LEU A 79 7.56 -8.11 4.11
N TYR A 80 8.15 -8.29 5.28
CA TYR A 80 8.62 -7.18 6.11
C TYR A 80 9.69 -6.36 5.39
N GLU A 81 10.68 -7.03 4.77
CA GLU A 81 11.75 -6.37 4.01
C GLU A 81 11.21 -5.66 2.77
N ASP A 82 10.26 -6.27 2.05
CA ASP A 82 9.60 -5.65 0.90
C ASP A 82 8.89 -4.34 1.31
N LEU A 83 8.11 -4.37 2.40
CA LEU A 83 7.41 -3.18 2.91
C LEU A 83 8.37 -2.07 3.39
N GLY A 84 9.56 -2.43 3.87
CA GLY A 84 10.60 -1.51 4.31
C GLY A 84 11.51 -1.01 3.20
N SER A 85 11.34 -1.45 1.97
CA SER A 85 12.19 -1.09 0.84
C SER A 85 12.20 0.43 0.58
N LYS A 86 13.39 0.98 0.34
CA LYS A 86 13.57 2.40 -0.02
C LYS A 86 13.05 2.70 -1.43
N GLU A 87 13.05 1.70 -2.29
CA GLU A 87 12.62 1.80 -3.68
C GLU A 87 11.10 1.66 -3.82
N GLY A 88 10.41 1.28 -2.76
CA GLY A 88 8.98 0.96 -2.73
C GLY A 88 8.71 -0.52 -2.49
N SER A 89 7.54 -0.83 -1.98
CA SER A 89 7.09 -2.21 -1.78
C SER A 89 6.54 -2.78 -3.07
N LYS A 90 7.15 -3.84 -3.59
CA LYS A 90 6.70 -4.51 -4.83
C LYS A 90 5.29 -5.08 -4.70
N VAL A 91 4.94 -5.58 -3.52
CA VAL A 91 3.62 -6.15 -3.25
C VAL A 91 2.56 -5.05 -3.27
N VAL A 92 2.84 -3.90 -2.67
CA VAL A 92 1.94 -2.73 -2.67
C VAL A 92 1.85 -2.11 -4.07
N GLU A 93 2.95 -1.97 -4.78
CA GLU A 93 2.98 -1.47 -6.16
C GLU A 93 2.12 -2.35 -7.09
N ALA A 94 2.27 -3.68 -7.01
CA ALA A 94 1.47 -4.61 -7.80
C ALA A 94 -0.03 -4.49 -7.49
N HIS A 95 -0.41 -4.34 -6.22
CA HIS A 95 -1.79 -4.07 -5.82
C HIS A 95 -2.30 -2.74 -6.41
N ASN A 96 -1.51 -1.68 -6.29
CA ASN A 96 -1.88 -0.34 -6.74
C ASN A 96 -2.02 -0.27 -8.26
N ASP A 97 -1.14 -0.93 -9.00
CA ASP A 97 -1.22 -1.04 -10.46
C ASP A 97 -2.51 -1.74 -10.90
N GLU A 98 -2.86 -2.84 -10.24
CA GLU A 98 -4.09 -3.57 -10.53
C GLU A 98 -5.33 -2.75 -10.13
N PHE A 99 -5.30 -2.03 -9.00
CA PHE A 99 -6.34 -1.09 -8.60
C PHE A 99 -6.54 -0.02 -9.67
N VAL A 100 -5.48 0.67 -10.09
CA VAL A 100 -5.54 1.73 -11.10
C VAL A 100 -6.08 1.17 -12.42
N LYS A 101 -5.60 0.02 -12.88
CA LYS A 101 -6.06 -0.64 -14.11
C LYS A 101 -7.55 -0.95 -14.08
N ARG A 102 -8.06 -1.50 -12.98
CA ARG A 102 -9.49 -1.79 -12.80
C ARG A 102 -10.33 -0.51 -12.81
N HIS A 103 -9.87 0.54 -12.10
CA HIS A 103 -10.60 1.80 -11.99
C HIS A 103 -10.53 2.67 -13.25
N LEU A 104 -9.46 2.57 -14.04
CA LEU A 104 -9.43 3.17 -15.39
C LEU A 104 -10.57 2.65 -16.27
N ALA A 105 -10.87 1.36 -16.19
CA ALA A 105 -11.98 0.75 -16.93
C ALA A 105 -13.35 1.05 -16.30
N LYS A 106 -13.47 0.87 -14.97
CA LYS A 106 -14.71 1.05 -14.20
C LYS A 106 -15.23 2.48 -14.22
N ASP A 107 -14.33 3.45 -14.02
CA ASP A 107 -14.67 4.88 -13.91
C ASP A 107 -14.43 5.65 -15.23
N LYS A 108 -14.26 4.94 -16.35
CA LYS A 108 -13.92 5.56 -17.65
C LYS A 108 -14.84 6.72 -18.01
N LEU A 109 -16.15 6.52 -17.96
CA LEU A 109 -17.15 7.53 -18.32
C LEU A 109 -17.06 8.75 -17.38
N TYR A 110 -16.84 8.51 -16.10
CA TYR A 110 -16.67 9.57 -15.11
C TYR A 110 -15.39 10.38 -15.41
N LEU A 111 -14.26 9.72 -15.64
CA LEU A 111 -12.99 10.36 -15.96
C LEU A 111 -13.04 11.12 -17.31
N ASP A 112 -13.80 10.62 -18.29
CA ASP A 112 -14.03 11.28 -19.57
C ASP A 112 -14.81 12.58 -19.43
N THR A 113 -15.60 12.72 -18.38
CA THR A 113 -16.54 13.85 -18.20
C THR A 113 -16.27 14.68 -16.94
N ILE A 114 -15.21 14.34 -16.19
CA ILE A 114 -14.94 14.91 -14.86
C ILE A 114 -14.87 16.45 -14.87
N LEU A 115 -14.31 17.05 -15.91
CA LEU A 115 -14.21 18.50 -16.07
C LEU A 115 -15.20 19.10 -17.06
N ARG A 116 -16.12 18.32 -17.64
CA ARG A 116 -17.01 18.74 -18.73
C ARG A 116 -17.86 19.97 -18.41
N LYS A 117 -18.20 20.16 -17.12
CA LYS A 117 -18.97 21.34 -16.68
C LYS A 117 -18.14 22.62 -16.66
N VAL A 118 -16.80 22.49 -16.58
CA VAL A 118 -15.86 23.63 -16.55
C VAL A 118 -15.40 23.94 -17.98
N ASP A 119 -14.99 22.92 -18.72
CA ASP A 119 -14.61 22.99 -20.12
C ASP A 119 -15.02 21.72 -20.86
N PRO A 120 -15.99 21.81 -21.80
CA PRO A 120 -16.50 20.66 -22.56
C PRO A 120 -15.42 19.99 -23.45
N ASN A 121 -14.37 20.70 -23.81
CA ASN A 121 -13.34 20.21 -24.71
C ASN A 121 -12.18 19.51 -24.00
N VAL A 122 -12.08 19.67 -22.67
CA VAL A 122 -11.02 19.06 -21.87
C VAL A 122 -11.27 17.56 -21.71
N LYS A 123 -10.27 16.78 -22.10
CA LYS A 123 -10.20 15.33 -21.86
C LYS A 123 -8.88 14.99 -21.20
N LEU A 124 -8.94 14.20 -20.16
CA LEU A 124 -7.74 13.65 -19.52
C LEU A 124 -7.15 12.54 -20.39
N ASP A 125 -5.83 12.58 -20.61
CA ASP A 125 -5.10 11.44 -21.16
C ASP A 125 -4.95 10.31 -20.12
N GLU A 126 -4.36 9.19 -20.50
CA GLU A 126 -4.26 8.03 -19.62
C GLU A 126 -3.35 8.29 -18.42
N GLU A 127 -2.23 8.99 -18.61
CA GLU A 127 -1.31 9.32 -17.53
C GLU A 127 -1.96 10.26 -16.51
N GLN A 128 -2.67 11.29 -16.98
CA GLN A 128 -3.44 12.19 -16.13
C GLN A 128 -4.52 11.44 -15.33
N ARG A 129 -5.21 10.47 -15.94
CA ARG A 129 -6.20 9.61 -15.24
C ARG A 129 -5.55 8.76 -14.18
N ARG A 130 -4.38 8.20 -14.43
CA ARG A 130 -3.60 7.45 -13.44
C ARG A 130 -3.27 8.33 -12.23
N VAL A 131 -2.79 9.56 -12.45
CA VAL A 131 -2.53 10.53 -11.37
C VAL A 131 -3.80 10.86 -10.58
N VAL A 132 -4.95 11.00 -11.25
CA VAL A 132 -6.24 11.26 -10.56
C VAL A 132 -6.63 10.09 -9.66
N LEU A 133 -6.41 8.85 -10.08
CA LEU A 133 -6.76 7.64 -9.32
C LEU A 133 -5.76 7.30 -8.21
N SER A 134 -4.47 7.64 -8.38
CA SER A 134 -3.43 7.40 -7.37
C SER A 134 -3.70 8.24 -6.12
N ASP A 135 -3.62 7.62 -4.94
CA ASP A 135 -3.92 8.25 -3.65
C ASP A 135 -2.74 8.10 -2.68
N GLU A 136 -1.54 8.36 -3.20
CA GLU A 136 -0.30 8.33 -2.44
C GLU A 136 -0.16 9.56 -1.53
N ASP A 137 0.55 9.43 -0.40
CA ASP A 137 0.81 10.52 0.55
C ASP A 137 1.48 11.73 -0.12
N TYR A 138 2.39 11.45 -1.06
CA TYR A 138 3.11 12.47 -1.84
C TYR A 138 3.18 12.06 -3.30
N THR A 139 2.65 12.86 -4.18
CA THR A 139 2.70 12.62 -5.63
C THR A 139 3.45 13.75 -6.32
N LEU A 140 4.56 13.43 -6.99
CA LEU A 140 5.30 14.36 -7.85
C LEU A 140 4.87 14.17 -9.30
N VAL A 141 4.24 15.20 -9.88
CA VAL A 141 3.87 15.21 -11.30
C VAL A 141 4.87 16.04 -12.08
N VAL A 142 5.72 15.37 -12.85
CA VAL A 142 6.68 16.02 -13.76
C VAL A 142 6.08 16.11 -15.16
N ALA A 143 5.85 17.33 -15.63
CA ALA A 143 5.24 17.54 -16.94
C ALA A 143 5.71 18.89 -17.54
N GLY A 144 5.87 18.93 -18.86
CA GLY A 144 6.27 20.13 -19.60
C GLY A 144 5.26 21.28 -19.49
N ALA A 145 5.62 22.44 -20.04
CA ALA A 145 4.71 23.57 -20.16
C ALA A 145 3.54 23.18 -21.08
N GLY A 146 2.31 23.53 -20.68
CA GLY A 146 1.10 23.19 -21.45
C GLY A 146 0.61 21.74 -21.35
N ALA A 147 1.30 20.86 -20.63
CA ALA A 147 0.92 19.43 -20.47
C ALA A 147 -0.29 19.19 -19.55
N GLY A 148 -1.07 20.20 -19.22
CA GLY A 148 -2.31 20.03 -18.48
C GLY A 148 -2.16 19.79 -16.97
N LYS A 149 -1.04 20.20 -16.33
CA LYS A 149 -0.84 20.07 -14.87
C LYS A 149 -2.02 20.61 -14.05
N THR A 150 -2.44 21.84 -14.32
CA THR A 150 -3.57 22.48 -13.64
C THR A 150 -4.87 21.72 -13.87
N THR A 151 -5.07 21.21 -15.08
CA THR A 151 -6.22 20.37 -15.44
C THR A 151 -6.24 19.08 -14.64
N THR A 152 -5.10 18.41 -14.53
CA THR A 152 -4.94 17.19 -13.72
C THR A 152 -5.21 17.46 -12.25
N MET A 153 -4.69 18.56 -11.71
CA MET A 153 -4.95 18.98 -10.31
C MET A 153 -6.43 19.24 -10.08
N ALA A 154 -7.10 19.99 -10.96
CA ALA A 154 -8.54 20.25 -10.85
C ALA A 154 -9.36 18.96 -10.90
N ALA A 155 -8.99 18.03 -11.78
CA ALA A 155 -9.62 16.71 -11.85
C ALA A 155 -9.38 15.89 -10.58
N LYS A 156 -8.17 15.89 -10.02
CA LYS A 156 -7.83 15.20 -8.75
C LYS A 156 -8.66 15.76 -7.60
N VAL A 157 -8.72 17.07 -7.41
CA VAL A 157 -9.55 17.71 -6.37
C VAL A 157 -11.00 17.28 -6.51
N LYS A 158 -11.56 17.32 -7.71
CA LYS A 158 -12.94 16.92 -7.95
C LYS A 158 -13.17 15.43 -7.65
N TYR A 159 -12.26 14.56 -8.04
CA TYR A 159 -12.30 13.14 -7.73
C TYR A 159 -12.28 12.89 -6.22
N LEU A 160 -11.41 13.57 -5.49
CA LEU A 160 -11.32 13.45 -4.03
C LEU A 160 -12.64 13.83 -3.35
N VAL A 161 -13.28 14.93 -3.78
CA VAL A 161 -14.55 15.39 -3.23
C VAL A 161 -15.70 14.46 -3.62
N GLU A 162 -15.86 14.15 -4.92
CA GLU A 162 -17.05 13.45 -5.43
C GLU A 162 -17.01 11.92 -5.23
N LYS A 163 -15.81 11.31 -5.28
CA LYS A 163 -15.65 9.85 -5.20
C LYS A 163 -15.07 9.36 -3.88
N ARG A 164 -14.22 10.17 -3.26
CA ARG A 164 -13.55 9.81 -2.00
C ARG A 164 -14.21 10.46 -0.78
N GLY A 165 -15.13 11.39 -0.98
CA GLY A 165 -15.86 12.05 0.11
C GLY A 165 -14.99 13.01 0.96
N VAL A 166 -13.83 13.43 0.44
CA VAL A 166 -12.96 14.41 1.10
C VAL A 166 -13.68 15.74 1.13
N LYS A 167 -13.74 16.36 2.30
CA LYS A 167 -14.38 17.68 2.45
C LYS A 167 -13.51 18.76 1.80
N PRO A 168 -14.10 19.74 1.08
CA PRO A 168 -13.34 20.81 0.43
C PRO A 168 -12.41 21.57 1.40
N GLU A 169 -12.79 21.72 2.67
CA GLU A 169 -12.01 22.40 3.71
C GLU A 169 -10.74 21.63 4.12
N GLN A 170 -10.62 20.37 3.72
CA GLN A 170 -9.44 19.51 3.95
C GLN A 170 -8.44 19.55 2.79
N ILE A 171 -8.79 20.26 1.70
CA ILE A 171 -7.93 20.40 0.52
C ILE A 171 -7.34 21.80 0.53
N LEU A 172 -6.02 21.88 0.69
CA LEU A 172 -5.26 23.14 0.75
C LEU A 172 -4.67 23.51 -0.61
#